data_7f11af604ab018bb7903662db976ab91
#
_entry.id   7f11af604ab018bb7903662db976ab91
#
_cell.length_a   1.000
_cell.length_b   1.000
_cell.length_c   1.000
_cell.angle_alpha   90.00
_cell.angle_beta   90.00
_cell.angle_gamma   90.00
#
_symmetry.space_group_name_H-M   'P 1'
#
loop_
_entity.id
_entity.type
_entity.pdbx_description
1 polymer ?
#
loop_
_entity_poly.entity_id
_entity_poly.type
_entity_poly.pdbx_seq_one_letter_code
_entity_poly.pdbx_strand_id
1 'polypeptide(L)'
;LVGDKLAEADSAHADTYKANAKALSEELTTLGDTLVSKTSTCKVKTFVTAHTAFGYLADRTGLTQVGISGLDPESSPSPARLAEIAQIAKEQSVTTIFTEALIDPKVAQTLADDLGITTAVLDPIESQTDASKDYAATMNSNIDALTKALDCQ
;
A
#
# COMPACT_ATOMS: atom_id res chain seq x y z
N LEU A 1 -3.48 21.22 11.95
CA LEU A 1 -3.33 22.17 10.83
C LEU A 1 -4.65 22.43 10.09
N VAL A 2 -5.28 21.39 9.46
CA VAL A 2 -6.56 21.58 8.73
C VAL A 2 -7.68 22.02 9.67
N GLY A 3 -7.86 21.33 10.80
CA GLY A 3 -8.85 21.66 11.81
C GLY A 3 -8.70 23.09 12.37
N ASP A 4 -7.46 23.55 12.54
CA ASP A 4 -7.21 24.92 13.02
C ASP A 4 -7.60 25.96 11.98
N LYS A 5 -7.31 25.71 10.69
CA LYS A 5 -7.68 26.62 9.60
C LYS A 5 -9.20 26.69 9.38
N LEU A 6 -9.90 25.57 9.54
CA LEU A 6 -11.36 25.57 9.51
C LEU A 6 -11.93 26.34 10.71
N ALA A 7 -11.37 26.15 11.91
CA ALA A 7 -11.78 26.86 13.11
C ALA A 7 -11.54 28.40 13.03
N GLU A 8 -10.46 28.83 12.34
CA GLU A 8 -10.20 30.25 12.07
C GLU A 8 -11.23 30.82 11.08
N ALA A 9 -11.60 30.05 10.05
CA ALA A 9 -12.53 30.49 9.00
C ALA A 9 -14.00 30.49 9.47
N ASP A 10 -14.37 29.57 10.34
CA ASP A 10 -15.72 29.44 10.92
C ASP A 10 -15.62 29.22 12.43
N SER A 11 -15.52 30.33 13.14
CA SER A 11 -15.36 30.35 14.59
C SER A 11 -16.58 29.83 15.37
N ALA A 12 -17.77 29.83 14.75
CA ALA A 12 -18.99 29.32 15.39
C ALA A 12 -18.94 27.80 15.57
N HIS A 13 -18.17 27.08 14.74
CA HIS A 13 -18.01 25.61 14.80
C HIS A 13 -16.57 25.19 15.14
N ALA A 14 -15.75 26.10 15.67
CA ALA A 14 -14.32 25.89 15.92
C ALA A 14 -14.04 24.63 16.76
N ASP A 15 -14.80 24.39 17.83
CA ASP A 15 -14.60 23.22 18.70
C ASP A 15 -14.93 21.91 17.97
N THR A 16 -15.93 21.91 17.11
CA THR A 16 -16.28 20.74 16.28
C THR A 16 -15.16 20.38 15.30
N TYR A 17 -14.61 21.37 14.61
CA TYR A 17 -13.49 21.14 13.68
C TYR A 17 -12.25 20.61 14.38
N LYS A 18 -11.90 21.14 15.54
CA LYS A 18 -10.76 20.68 16.33
C LYS A 18 -10.99 19.27 16.89
N ALA A 19 -12.20 18.96 17.38
CA ALA A 19 -12.54 17.65 17.89
C ALA A 19 -12.48 16.59 16.77
N ASN A 20 -13.04 16.87 15.60
CA ASN A 20 -13.00 15.96 14.45
C ASN A 20 -11.56 15.73 13.96
N ALA A 21 -10.76 16.78 13.86
CA ALA A 21 -9.36 16.68 13.46
C ALA A 21 -8.53 15.84 14.46
N LYS A 22 -8.80 15.99 15.74
CA LYS A 22 -8.16 15.19 16.79
C LYS A 22 -8.56 13.71 16.69
N ALA A 23 -9.85 13.42 16.57
CA ALA A 23 -10.35 12.05 16.45
C ALA A 23 -9.77 11.33 15.23
N LEU A 24 -9.77 11.99 14.06
CA LEU A 24 -9.15 11.42 12.85
C LEU A 24 -7.64 11.21 13.02
N SER A 25 -6.93 12.13 13.66
CA SER A 25 -5.49 12.00 13.90
C SER A 25 -5.18 10.80 14.81
N GLU A 26 -5.99 10.55 15.83
CA GLU A 26 -5.85 9.40 16.73
C GLU A 26 -6.12 8.08 15.99
N GLU A 27 -7.16 8.05 15.16
CA GLU A 27 -7.48 6.89 14.32
C GLU A 27 -6.35 6.55 13.33
N LEU A 28 -5.84 7.54 12.60
CA LEU A 28 -4.73 7.37 11.65
C LEU A 28 -3.42 6.96 12.35
N THR A 29 -3.19 7.45 13.57
CA THR A 29 -2.03 7.02 14.37
C THR A 29 -2.15 5.55 14.75
N THR A 30 -3.31 5.13 15.25
CA THR A 30 -3.57 3.74 15.59
C THR A 30 -3.43 2.81 14.39
N LEU A 31 -3.92 3.23 13.23
CA LEU A 31 -3.81 2.49 11.98
C LEU A 31 -2.34 2.35 11.54
N GLY A 32 -1.56 3.42 11.63
CA GLY A 32 -0.13 3.41 11.33
C GLY A 32 0.68 2.52 12.27
N ASP A 33 0.36 2.54 13.56
CA ASP A 33 1.01 1.68 14.56
C ASP A 33 0.63 0.20 14.37
N THR A 34 -0.62 -0.07 13.97
CA THR A 34 -1.07 -1.42 13.58
C THR A 34 -0.29 -1.94 12.37
N LEU A 35 -0.12 -1.13 11.33
CA LEU A 35 0.69 -1.48 10.16
C LEU A 35 2.13 -1.87 10.58
N VAL A 36 2.80 -1.01 11.34
CA VAL A 36 4.18 -1.25 11.79
C VAL A 36 4.26 -2.52 12.65
N SER A 37 3.35 -2.68 13.62
CA SER A 37 3.32 -3.83 14.50
C SER A 37 3.15 -5.13 13.73
N LYS A 38 2.13 -5.20 12.87
CA LYS A 38 1.82 -6.41 12.09
C LYS A 38 2.90 -6.78 11.07
N THR A 39 3.64 -5.80 10.53
CA THR A 39 4.71 -6.06 9.55
C THR A 39 6.09 -6.28 10.17
N SER A 40 6.26 -6.01 11.47
CA SER A 40 7.55 -6.14 12.16
C SER A 40 8.13 -7.57 12.13
N THR A 41 7.25 -8.57 12.18
CA THR A 41 7.61 -10.01 12.27
C THR A 41 7.65 -10.72 10.92
N CYS A 42 7.47 -10.02 9.81
CA CYS A 42 7.47 -10.61 8.47
C CYS A 42 8.82 -11.26 8.14
N LYS A 43 8.78 -12.47 7.61
CA LYS A 43 9.99 -13.19 7.17
C LYS A 43 10.52 -12.66 5.85
N VAL A 44 9.62 -12.38 4.91
CA VAL A 44 9.96 -11.72 3.65
C VAL A 44 9.90 -10.20 3.87
N LYS A 45 10.94 -9.50 3.48
CA LYS A 45 11.03 -8.03 3.64
C LYS A 45 10.81 -7.26 2.35
N THR A 46 10.76 -7.95 1.22
CA THR A 46 10.57 -7.36 -0.11
C THR A 46 9.17 -7.67 -0.63
N PHE A 47 8.47 -6.64 -1.11
CA PHE A 47 7.21 -6.80 -1.81
C PHE A 47 7.25 -6.17 -3.20
N VAL A 48 6.65 -6.85 -4.17
CA VAL A 48 6.60 -6.41 -5.58
C VAL A 48 5.22 -5.86 -5.88
N THR A 49 5.16 -4.68 -6.50
CA THR A 49 3.93 -3.96 -6.85
C THR A 49 3.87 -3.63 -8.33
N ALA A 50 2.68 -3.38 -8.88
CA ALA A 50 2.49 -2.97 -10.27
C ALA A 50 3.25 -1.67 -10.58
N HIS A 51 3.16 -0.66 -9.71
CA HIS A 51 3.97 0.57 -9.80
C HIS A 51 4.48 1.02 -8.42
N THR A 52 5.33 2.07 -8.39
CA THR A 52 6.03 2.52 -7.19
C THR A 52 5.18 3.54 -6.39
N ALA A 53 4.05 3.11 -5.81
CA ALA A 53 3.14 3.97 -5.04
C ALA A 53 3.32 3.89 -3.52
N PHE A 54 4.05 2.90 -3.00
CA PHE A 54 4.04 2.56 -1.57
C PHE A 54 5.37 2.91 -0.86
N GLY A 55 6.14 3.86 -1.38
CA GLY A 55 7.43 4.25 -0.82
C GLY A 55 7.36 4.67 0.66
N TYR A 56 6.40 5.53 1.03
CA TYR A 56 6.21 5.95 2.42
C TYR A 56 5.79 4.81 3.35
N LEU A 57 5.00 3.85 2.85
CA LEU A 57 4.63 2.64 3.59
C LEU A 57 5.88 1.78 3.82
N ALA A 58 6.69 1.58 2.80
CA ALA A 58 7.94 0.84 2.87
C ALA A 58 8.89 1.46 3.90
N ASP A 59 9.12 2.77 3.81
CA ASP A 59 9.98 3.51 4.76
C ASP A 59 9.47 3.36 6.21
N ARG A 60 8.18 3.50 6.45
CA ARG A 60 7.61 3.42 7.78
C ARG A 60 7.69 2.03 8.40
N THR A 61 7.64 0.98 7.58
CA THR A 61 7.64 -0.42 8.04
C THR A 61 9.01 -1.10 8.00
N GLY A 62 10.00 -0.46 7.37
CA GLY A 62 11.31 -1.08 7.08
C GLY A 62 11.24 -2.18 6.03
N LEU A 63 10.17 -2.22 5.23
CA LEU A 63 10.04 -3.12 4.08
C LEU A 63 10.68 -2.50 2.84
N THR A 64 10.97 -3.33 1.84
CA THR A 64 11.52 -2.90 0.56
C THR A 64 10.48 -3.07 -0.55
N GLN A 65 10.08 -1.97 -1.18
CA GLN A 65 9.22 -1.99 -2.36
C GLN A 65 10.02 -2.15 -3.64
N VAL A 66 9.54 -3.02 -4.54
CA VAL A 66 10.02 -3.13 -5.93
C VAL A 66 8.84 -2.96 -6.87
N GLY A 67 8.77 -1.83 -7.57
CA GLY A 67 7.74 -1.60 -8.60
C GLY A 67 8.09 -2.25 -9.93
N ILE A 68 7.12 -2.86 -10.59
CA ILE A 68 7.25 -3.33 -11.99
C ILE A 68 7.43 -2.11 -12.89
N SER A 69 6.53 -1.14 -12.79
CA SER A 69 6.67 0.19 -13.37
C SER A 69 7.26 1.17 -12.35
N GLY A 70 7.67 2.36 -12.83
CA GLY A 70 8.12 3.46 -11.98
C GLY A 70 6.97 4.14 -11.23
N LEU A 71 7.09 5.47 -11.06
CA LEU A 71 6.02 6.29 -10.47
C LEU A 71 4.80 6.42 -11.39
N ASP A 72 5.02 6.35 -12.71
CA ASP A 72 3.95 6.37 -13.69
C ASP A 72 3.40 4.95 -13.90
N PRO A 73 2.15 4.67 -13.48
CA PRO A 73 1.54 3.35 -13.59
C PRO A 73 1.26 2.92 -15.03
N GLU A 74 1.11 3.87 -15.96
CA GLU A 74 0.82 3.60 -17.38
C GLU A 74 2.08 3.27 -18.19
N SER A 75 3.26 3.47 -17.62
CA SER A 75 4.51 3.17 -18.30
C SER A 75 4.72 1.66 -18.44
N SER A 76 4.95 1.21 -19.67
CA SER A 76 5.23 -0.21 -19.92
C SER A 76 6.66 -0.57 -19.49
N PRO A 77 6.86 -1.61 -18.66
CA PRO A 77 8.19 -2.05 -18.26
C PRO A 77 8.94 -2.67 -19.45
N SER A 78 10.25 -2.47 -19.51
CA SER A 78 11.08 -3.13 -20.50
C SER A 78 11.25 -4.63 -20.21
N PRO A 79 11.54 -5.48 -21.21
CA PRO A 79 11.85 -6.90 -20.97
C PRO A 79 13.02 -7.11 -19.99
N ALA A 80 14.01 -6.23 -20.00
CA ALA A 80 15.14 -6.26 -19.07
C ALA A 80 14.66 -6.00 -17.62
N ARG A 81 13.72 -5.06 -17.43
CA ARG A 81 13.14 -4.76 -16.12
C ARG A 81 12.34 -5.97 -15.60
N LEU A 82 11.55 -6.62 -16.45
CA LEU A 82 10.80 -7.82 -16.03
C LEU A 82 11.74 -8.96 -15.61
N ALA A 83 12.84 -9.17 -16.35
CA ALA A 83 13.85 -10.16 -15.98
C ALA A 83 14.54 -9.84 -14.65
N GLU A 84 14.87 -8.58 -14.40
CA GLU A 84 15.43 -8.11 -13.13
C GLU A 84 14.47 -8.39 -11.96
N ILE A 85 13.18 -8.06 -12.12
CA ILE A 85 12.17 -8.31 -11.09
C ILE A 85 11.98 -9.79 -10.83
N ALA A 86 11.99 -10.62 -11.88
CA ALA A 86 11.92 -12.07 -11.75
C ALA A 86 13.10 -12.62 -10.94
N GLN A 87 14.30 -12.08 -11.13
CA GLN A 87 15.47 -12.45 -10.34
C GLN A 87 15.31 -12.01 -8.88
N ILE A 88 14.92 -10.75 -8.62
CA ILE A 88 14.67 -10.23 -7.27
C ILE A 88 13.61 -11.08 -6.55
N ALA A 89 12.51 -11.39 -7.22
CA ALA A 89 11.43 -12.19 -6.64
C ALA A 89 11.94 -13.58 -6.15
N LYS A 90 12.79 -14.23 -6.94
CA LYS A 90 13.40 -15.50 -6.56
C LYS A 90 14.39 -15.36 -5.41
N GLU A 91 15.29 -14.38 -5.49
CA GLU A 91 16.33 -14.16 -4.47
C GLU A 91 15.75 -13.76 -3.11
N GLN A 92 14.67 -12.97 -3.13
CA GLN A 92 14.01 -12.45 -1.93
C GLN A 92 12.83 -13.30 -1.45
N SER A 93 12.60 -14.47 -2.07
CA SER A 93 11.52 -15.40 -1.72
C SER A 93 10.13 -14.75 -1.78
N VAL A 94 9.91 -13.85 -2.75
CA VAL A 94 8.61 -13.21 -2.98
C VAL A 94 7.62 -14.26 -3.47
N THR A 95 6.45 -14.33 -2.83
CA THR A 95 5.38 -15.28 -3.16
C THR A 95 4.17 -14.63 -3.81
N THR A 96 4.13 -13.30 -3.82
CA THR A 96 2.97 -12.54 -4.29
C THR A 96 3.40 -11.25 -4.99
N ILE A 97 2.83 -10.97 -6.16
CA ILE A 97 2.93 -9.67 -6.83
C ILE A 97 1.64 -8.91 -6.56
N PHE A 98 1.77 -7.68 -6.08
CA PHE A 98 0.61 -6.84 -5.80
C PHE A 98 0.17 -6.08 -7.05
N THR A 99 -1.12 -6.22 -7.37
CA THR A 99 -1.85 -5.44 -8.37
C THR A 99 -2.66 -4.34 -7.68
N GLU A 100 -3.26 -3.47 -8.47
CA GLU A 100 -4.06 -2.35 -7.99
C GLU A 100 -5.46 -2.40 -8.59
N ALA A 101 -6.44 -1.79 -7.90
CA ALA A 101 -7.83 -1.89 -8.30
C ALA A 101 -8.16 -1.18 -9.64
N LEU A 102 -7.41 -0.09 -9.96
CA LEU A 102 -7.69 0.77 -11.12
C LEU A 102 -6.71 0.59 -12.28
N ILE A 103 -5.70 -0.28 -12.14
CA ILE A 103 -4.67 -0.50 -13.17
C ILE A 103 -4.86 -1.88 -13.79
N ASP A 104 -4.64 -1.98 -15.11
CA ASP A 104 -4.69 -3.27 -15.80
C ASP A 104 -3.68 -4.26 -15.18
N PRO A 105 -4.14 -5.34 -14.54
CA PRO A 105 -3.26 -6.27 -13.83
C PRO A 105 -2.46 -7.19 -14.75
N LYS A 106 -2.65 -7.11 -16.06
CA LYS A 106 -2.17 -8.12 -17.04
C LYS A 106 -0.66 -8.37 -16.97
N VAL A 107 0.14 -7.32 -16.85
CA VAL A 107 1.62 -7.45 -16.80
C VAL A 107 2.03 -8.14 -15.50
N ALA A 108 1.48 -7.72 -14.36
CA ALA A 108 1.75 -8.30 -13.05
C ALA A 108 1.27 -9.77 -12.99
N GLN A 109 0.09 -10.06 -13.55
CA GLN A 109 -0.47 -11.40 -13.61
C GLN A 109 0.41 -12.33 -14.46
N THR A 110 0.82 -11.88 -15.67
CA THR A 110 1.70 -12.68 -16.55
C THR A 110 3.03 -13.00 -15.85
N LEU A 111 3.63 -12.00 -15.19
CA LEU A 111 4.88 -12.21 -14.46
C LEU A 111 4.70 -13.17 -13.28
N ALA A 112 3.59 -13.08 -12.56
CA ALA A 112 3.28 -13.99 -11.46
C ALA A 112 3.11 -15.44 -11.97
N ASP A 113 2.38 -15.62 -13.07
CA ASP A 113 2.17 -16.93 -13.71
C ASP A 113 3.51 -17.55 -14.17
N ASP A 114 4.37 -16.75 -14.80
CA ASP A 114 5.70 -17.20 -15.24
C ASP A 114 6.62 -17.62 -14.08
N LEU A 115 6.44 -17.00 -12.91
CA LEU A 115 7.20 -17.29 -11.70
C LEU A 115 6.56 -18.40 -10.85
N GLY A 116 5.32 -18.79 -11.13
CA GLY A 116 4.56 -19.76 -10.33
C GLY A 116 4.17 -19.23 -8.95
N ILE A 117 3.96 -17.89 -8.83
CA ILE A 117 3.53 -17.21 -7.61
C ILE A 117 2.14 -16.59 -7.79
N THR A 118 1.58 -15.99 -6.74
CA THR A 118 0.22 -15.47 -6.75
C THR A 118 0.18 -13.96 -6.99
N THR A 119 -1.01 -13.43 -7.29
CA THR A 119 -1.28 -11.99 -7.20
C THR A 119 -2.23 -11.69 -6.04
N ALA A 120 -2.15 -10.47 -5.51
CA ALA A 120 -3.09 -9.92 -4.55
C ALA A 120 -3.29 -8.42 -4.83
N VAL A 121 -4.32 -7.82 -4.27
CA VAL A 121 -4.56 -6.38 -4.40
C VAL A 121 -3.88 -5.65 -3.23
N LEU A 122 -3.15 -4.59 -3.55
CA LEU A 122 -2.68 -3.57 -2.62
C LEU A 122 -3.15 -2.22 -3.17
N ASP A 123 -4.09 -1.57 -2.49
CA ASP A 123 -4.75 -0.36 -2.98
C ASP A 123 -3.99 0.88 -2.48
N PRO A 124 -3.47 1.76 -3.37
CA PRO A 124 -2.83 3.01 -2.96
C PRO A 124 -3.81 4.05 -2.38
N ILE A 125 -5.12 3.79 -2.45
CA ILE A 125 -6.21 4.61 -1.90
C ILE A 125 -6.22 6.03 -2.51
N GLU A 126 -5.89 6.12 -3.78
CA GLU A 126 -5.96 7.38 -4.54
C GLU A 126 -7.40 7.79 -4.84
N SER A 127 -8.31 6.82 -4.85
CA SER A 127 -9.75 7.03 -5.02
C SER A 127 -10.53 5.95 -4.28
N GLN A 128 -11.78 6.24 -3.95
CA GLN A 128 -12.67 5.27 -3.33
C GLN A 128 -13.24 4.32 -4.40
N THR A 129 -12.65 3.14 -4.51
CA THR A 129 -13.06 2.10 -5.46
C THR A 129 -14.27 1.30 -4.99
N ASP A 130 -14.50 1.23 -3.68
CA ASP A 130 -15.61 0.55 -3.02
C ASP A 130 -16.30 1.53 -2.05
N ALA A 131 -17.50 1.98 -2.39
CA ALA A 131 -18.28 2.92 -1.57
C ALA A 131 -18.69 2.36 -0.20
N SER A 132 -18.58 1.05 0.03
CA SER A 132 -18.84 0.41 1.31
C SER A 132 -17.66 0.45 2.28
N LYS A 133 -16.47 0.82 1.80
CA LYS A 133 -15.24 0.89 2.58
C LYS A 133 -14.75 2.33 2.70
N ASP A 134 -14.45 2.73 3.91
CA ASP A 134 -13.69 3.96 4.18
C ASP A 134 -12.18 3.74 4.05
N TYR A 135 -11.40 4.79 4.31
CA TYR A 135 -9.95 4.75 4.28
C TYR A 135 -9.38 3.69 5.22
N ALA A 136 -9.88 3.63 6.46
CA ALA A 136 -9.38 2.70 7.47
C ALA A 136 -9.67 1.24 7.10
N ALA A 137 -10.86 0.95 6.56
CA ALA A 137 -11.23 -0.38 6.11
C ALA A 137 -10.36 -0.84 4.94
N THR A 138 -10.08 0.04 3.97
CA THR A 138 -9.21 -0.27 2.83
C THR A 138 -7.76 -0.48 3.28
N MET A 139 -7.24 0.38 4.16
CA MET A 139 -5.89 0.22 4.71
C MET A 139 -5.76 -1.06 5.54
N ASN A 140 -6.77 -1.45 6.33
CA ASN A 140 -6.76 -2.74 7.02
C ASN A 140 -6.73 -3.92 6.04
N SER A 141 -7.46 -3.85 4.91
CA SER A 141 -7.37 -4.85 3.84
C SER A 141 -5.96 -4.93 3.25
N ASN A 142 -5.29 -3.79 3.06
CA ASN A 142 -3.90 -3.72 2.62
C ASN A 142 -2.94 -4.37 3.63
N ILE A 143 -3.12 -4.09 4.92
CA ILE A 143 -2.31 -4.69 5.99
C ILE A 143 -2.45 -6.22 5.98
N ASP A 144 -3.67 -6.73 5.85
CA ASP A 144 -3.92 -8.16 5.82
C ASP A 144 -3.32 -8.83 4.56
N ALA A 145 -3.40 -8.16 3.40
CA ALA A 145 -2.76 -8.63 2.17
C ALA A 145 -1.23 -8.67 2.29
N LEU A 146 -0.62 -7.62 2.83
CA LEU A 146 0.83 -7.55 3.06
C LEU A 146 1.30 -8.63 4.05
N THR A 147 0.65 -8.75 5.20
CA THR A 147 1.04 -9.70 6.24
C THR A 147 0.97 -11.14 5.76
N LYS A 148 -0.06 -11.46 4.96
CA LYS A 148 -0.19 -12.78 4.34
C LYS A 148 0.91 -13.05 3.31
N ALA A 149 1.18 -12.10 2.42
CA ALA A 149 2.17 -12.25 1.35
C ALA A 149 3.61 -12.32 1.87
N LEU A 150 3.91 -11.64 2.97
CA LEU A 150 5.25 -11.51 3.55
C LEU A 150 5.52 -12.51 4.69
N ASP A 151 4.61 -13.46 4.92
CA ASP A 151 4.70 -14.48 6.01
C ASP A 151 4.98 -13.81 7.38
N CYS A 152 4.15 -12.86 7.75
CA CYS A 152 4.21 -12.20 9.06
C CYS A 152 3.46 -13.03 10.11
N GLN A 153 3.97 -13.08 11.36
CA GLN A 153 3.42 -13.88 12.47
C GLN A 153 2.82 -13.00 13.54
#